data_7f8216c3df7414b376712447952aa470
#
_entry.id   7f8216c3df7414b376712447952aa470
#
_cell.length_a   1.000
_cell.length_b   1.000
_cell.length_c   1.000
_cell.angle_alpha   90.00
_cell.angle_beta   90.00
_cell.angle_gamma   90.00
#
_symmetry.space_group_name_H-M   'P 1'
#
loop_
_entity.id
_entity.type
_entity.pdbx_description
1 polymer ?
#
loop_
_entity_poly.entity_id
_entity_poly.type
_entity_poly.pdbx_seq_one_letter_code
_entity_poly.pdbx_strand_id
1 'polypeptide(L)'
;MGMQKDIDFGKRASAYDAGIEGRGSRRFYNLLLREVTLHPGATVLDVGCGTGALLKLFSGVGEINGYGIDIAEKMISEARKKCPGMSFHIARCDNMPFEDSAFDVVVSCMAFHHYDNKKGFAKEVARVLKPGGILYIADPRFPWPIRKAMNGILRLVRVVGEFYTPQETEAIFSDMGFICVGVSVDAYAQVVKLQKQT
;
A
#
# COMPACT_ATOMS: atom_id res chain seq x y z
N MET A 1 11.73 -25.51 -9.11
CA MET A 1 11.47 -24.35 -8.26
C MET A 1 12.00 -23.13 -9.01
N GLY A 2 11.14 -22.51 -9.83
CA GLY A 2 11.54 -21.42 -10.73
C GLY A 2 11.65 -20.13 -9.91
N MET A 3 12.82 -19.50 -9.95
CA MET A 3 13.04 -18.17 -9.38
C MET A 3 12.10 -17.17 -10.06
N GLN A 4 11.13 -16.65 -9.29
CA GLN A 4 10.26 -15.57 -9.68
C GLN A 4 11.14 -14.32 -9.81
N LYS A 5 11.07 -13.60 -10.93
CA LYS A 5 11.83 -12.35 -11.12
C LYS A 5 11.16 -11.27 -10.27
N ASP A 6 11.72 -11.01 -9.10
CA ASP A 6 11.37 -9.82 -8.32
C ASP A 6 11.85 -8.56 -9.06
N ILE A 7 10.97 -7.57 -9.15
CA ILE A 7 11.37 -6.25 -9.67
C ILE A 7 12.30 -5.64 -8.63
N ASP A 8 13.57 -5.43 -9.00
CA ASP A 8 14.58 -4.89 -8.08
C ASP A 8 14.39 -3.37 -7.88
N PHE A 9 13.41 -3.02 -7.06
CA PHE A 9 13.13 -1.63 -6.67
C PHE A 9 14.31 -0.98 -5.92
N GLY A 10 15.16 -1.76 -5.27
CA GLY A 10 16.31 -1.26 -4.50
C GLY A 10 17.38 -0.58 -5.36
N LYS A 11 17.52 -0.92 -6.64
CA LYS A 11 18.56 -0.33 -7.51
C LYS A 11 18.35 1.15 -7.83
N ARG A 12 17.14 1.68 -7.65
CA ARG A 12 16.74 3.05 -8.02
C ARG A 12 16.26 3.90 -6.85
N ALA A 13 16.44 3.44 -5.60
CA ALA A 13 15.83 4.06 -4.43
C ALA A 13 16.14 5.57 -4.29
N SER A 14 17.38 5.99 -4.49
CA SER A 14 17.79 7.41 -4.36
C SER A 14 17.21 8.34 -5.43
N ALA A 15 16.84 7.81 -6.61
CA ALA A 15 16.27 8.56 -7.71
C ALA A 15 14.78 8.23 -7.93
N TYR A 16 14.17 7.38 -7.10
CA TYR A 16 12.83 6.84 -7.30
C TYR A 16 11.77 7.94 -7.40
N ASP A 17 11.77 8.89 -6.47
CA ASP A 17 10.75 9.95 -6.43
C ASP A 17 10.83 10.93 -7.61
N ALA A 18 12.03 11.16 -8.14
CA ALA A 18 12.26 12.01 -9.31
C ALA A 18 12.05 11.26 -10.64
N GLY A 19 12.08 9.93 -10.61
CA GLY A 19 11.92 9.06 -11.76
C GLY A 19 10.49 9.00 -12.31
N ILE A 20 10.32 8.22 -13.39
CA ILE A 20 9.00 8.01 -14.04
C ILE A 20 8.04 7.33 -13.05
N GLU A 21 8.53 6.39 -12.24
CA GLU A 21 7.74 5.65 -11.25
C GLU A 21 7.21 6.58 -10.14
N GLY A 22 8.07 7.45 -9.58
CA GLY A 22 7.65 8.44 -8.56
C GLY A 22 6.68 9.49 -9.12
N ARG A 23 6.88 9.93 -10.38
CA ARG A 23 5.91 10.81 -11.05
C ARG A 23 4.58 10.12 -11.31
N GLY A 24 4.59 8.83 -11.67
CA GLY A 24 3.41 8.00 -11.82
C GLY A 24 2.60 7.88 -10.52
N SER A 25 3.29 7.78 -9.38
CA SER A 25 2.66 7.64 -8.06
C SER A 25 1.97 8.91 -7.55
N ARG A 26 2.32 10.10 -8.06
CA ARG A 26 1.75 11.38 -7.57
C ARG A 26 0.23 11.45 -7.65
N ARG A 27 -0.39 10.88 -8.69
CA ARG A 27 -1.84 10.85 -8.82
C ARG A 27 -2.49 10.04 -7.68
N PHE A 28 -1.89 8.91 -7.33
CA PHE A 28 -2.34 8.06 -6.21
C PHE A 28 -2.15 8.77 -4.86
N TYR A 29 -1.04 9.45 -4.66
CA TYR A 29 -0.79 10.26 -3.46
C TYR A 29 -1.84 11.38 -3.32
N ASN A 30 -2.10 12.13 -4.40
CA ASN A 30 -3.11 13.19 -4.39
C ASN A 30 -4.52 12.65 -4.12
N LEU A 31 -4.85 11.47 -4.63
CA LEU A 31 -6.12 10.82 -4.37
C LEU A 31 -6.21 10.39 -2.91
N LEU A 32 -5.16 9.75 -2.36
CA LEU A 32 -5.10 9.38 -0.94
C LEU A 32 -5.17 10.59 -0.01
N LEU A 33 -4.47 11.69 -0.31
CA LEU A 33 -4.54 12.92 0.49
C LEU A 33 -5.95 13.52 0.58
N ARG A 34 -6.81 13.28 -0.42
CA ARG A 34 -8.22 13.71 -0.41
C ARG A 34 -9.13 12.75 0.36
N GLU A 35 -8.81 11.45 0.34
CA GLU A 35 -9.69 10.39 0.85
C GLU A 35 -9.37 9.97 2.28
N VAL A 36 -8.11 10.09 2.69
CA VAL A 36 -7.67 9.65 4.02
C VAL A 36 -8.06 10.71 5.05
N THR A 37 -8.84 10.29 6.04
CA THR A 37 -9.20 11.11 7.19
C THR A 37 -8.29 10.77 8.35
N LEU A 38 -7.53 11.75 8.84
CA LEU A 38 -6.59 11.60 9.95
C LEU A 38 -7.02 12.52 11.10
N HIS A 39 -7.08 11.99 12.31
CA HIS A 39 -7.17 12.82 13.51
C HIS A 39 -5.75 13.17 14.01
N PRO A 40 -5.56 14.25 14.78
CA PRO A 40 -4.26 14.59 15.36
C PRO A 40 -3.71 13.42 16.19
N GLY A 41 -2.44 13.07 15.96
CA GLY A 41 -1.78 11.96 16.64
C GLY A 41 -2.17 10.57 16.11
N ALA A 42 -2.90 10.46 15.00
CA ALA A 42 -3.25 9.16 14.40
C ALA A 42 -2.00 8.31 14.12
N THR A 43 -2.11 7.01 14.42
CA THR A 43 -1.09 6.01 14.06
C THR A 43 -1.35 5.49 12.65
N VAL A 44 -0.43 5.75 11.73
CA VAL A 44 -0.57 5.44 10.29
C VAL A 44 0.54 4.47 9.86
N LEU A 45 0.17 3.33 9.30
CA LEU A 45 1.09 2.37 8.69
C LEU A 45 0.99 2.43 7.16
N ASP A 46 2.12 2.64 6.49
CA ASP A 46 2.25 2.50 5.03
C ASP A 46 2.95 1.18 4.69
N VAL A 47 2.23 0.26 4.02
CA VAL A 47 2.72 -1.06 3.63
C VAL A 47 3.18 -1.03 2.17
N GLY A 48 4.46 -1.34 1.95
CA GLY A 48 5.15 -1.06 0.70
C GLY A 48 5.50 0.42 0.58
N CYS A 49 6.00 1.02 1.67
CA CYS A 49 6.19 2.47 1.82
C CYS A 49 7.26 3.06 0.90
N GLY A 50 8.08 2.24 0.24
CA GLY A 50 9.17 2.70 -0.58
C GLY A 50 10.07 3.68 0.17
N THR A 51 10.30 4.85 -0.41
CA THR A 51 11.13 5.92 0.17
C THR A 51 10.42 6.77 1.23
N GLY A 52 9.22 6.40 1.69
CA GLY A 52 8.44 7.12 2.70
C GLY A 52 7.76 8.41 2.18
N ALA A 53 7.66 8.57 0.85
CA ALA A 53 7.14 9.79 0.24
C ALA A 53 5.68 10.08 0.64
N LEU A 54 4.81 9.06 0.71
CA LEU A 54 3.42 9.23 1.11
C LEU A 54 3.29 9.65 2.58
N LEU A 55 4.02 9.00 3.48
CA LEU A 55 4.02 9.37 4.91
C LEU A 55 4.50 10.79 5.14
N LYS A 56 5.53 11.24 4.37
CA LYS A 56 5.97 12.64 4.40
C LYS A 56 4.87 13.61 3.97
N LEU A 57 4.07 13.25 2.98
CA LEU A 57 2.95 14.08 2.54
C LEU A 57 1.84 14.13 3.61
N PHE A 58 1.51 13.02 4.26
CA PHE A 58 0.55 12.99 5.35
C PHE A 58 0.99 13.85 6.54
N SER A 59 2.28 13.82 6.91
CA SER A 59 2.79 14.70 7.98
C SER A 59 2.81 16.19 7.63
N GLY A 60 2.69 16.52 6.35
CA GLY A 60 2.54 17.89 5.88
C GLY A 60 1.11 18.44 6.00
N VAL A 61 0.12 17.56 6.18
CA VAL A 61 -1.31 17.95 6.30
C VAL A 61 -1.89 17.71 7.70
N GLY A 62 -1.18 17.00 8.56
CA GLY A 62 -1.63 16.75 9.94
C GLY A 62 -0.54 16.09 10.80
N GLU A 63 -0.70 16.18 12.12
CA GLU A 63 0.16 15.49 13.07
C GLU A 63 -0.16 13.99 13.06
N ILE A 64 0.83 13.16 12.72
CA ILE A 64 0.69 11.70 12.67
C ILE A 64 1.89 11.00 13.32
N ASN A 65 1.65 9.79 13.83
CA ASN A 65 2.69 8.84 14.17
C ASN A 65 2.85 7.89 12.97
N GLY A 66 3.82 8.16 12.10
CA GLY A 66 4.04 7.44 10.85
C GLY A 66 4.93 6.21 11.01
N TYR A 67 4.46 5.10 10.44
CA TYR A 67 5.20 3.83 10.36
C TYR A 67 5.19 3.35 8.92
N GLY A 68 6.31 2.76 8.47
CA GLY A 68 6.40 2.21 7.14
C GLY A 68 7.12 0.86 7.11
N ILE A 69 6.67 -0.04 6.25
CA ILE A 69 7.39 -1.26 5.93
C ILE A 69 7.59 -1.42 4.42
N ASP A 70 8.74 -1.97 4.07
CA ASP A 70 9.08 -2.37 2.70
C ASP A 70 10.07 -3.54 2.75
N ILE A 71 10.07 -4.40 1.73
CA ILE A 71 11.03 -5.51 1.65
C ILE A 71 12.42 -5.05 1.18
N ALA A 72 12.49 -3.89 0.53
CA ALA A 72 13.71 -3.36 -0.06
C ALA A 72 14.49 -2.49 0.97
N GLU A 73 15.60 -3.02 1.48
CA GLU A 73 16.46 -2.33 2.46
C GLU A 73 16.87 -0.91 2.02
N LYS A 74 17.17 -0.72 0.72
CA LYS A 74 17.56 0.60 0.19
C LYS A 74 16.40 1.59 0.22
N MET A 75 15.15 1.14 0.01
CA MET A 75 13.96 1.98 0.16
C MET A 75 13.81 2.43 1.60
N ILE A 76 13.91 1.53 2.56
CA ILE A 76 13.84 1.83 4.00
C ILE A 76 14.98 2.79 4.42
N SER A 77 16.19 2.61 3.89
CA SER A 77 17.30 3.53 4.14
C SER A 77 16.99 4.97 3.71
N GLU A 78 16.39 5.14 2.51
CA GLU A 78 15.97 6.46 2.02
C GLU A 78 14.77 7.02 2.81
N ALA A 79 13.81 6.17 3.20
CA ALA A 79 12.68 6.58 4.01
C ALA A 79 13.12 7.15 5.38
N ARG A 80 14.05 6.49 6.05
CA ARG A 80 14.61 6.96 7.33
C ARG A 80 15.31 8.32 7.21
N LYS A 81 16.03 8.57 6.11
CA LYS A 81 16.66 9.87 5.84
C LYS A 81 15.62 10.96 5.59
N LYS A 82 14.55 10.63 4.84
CA LYS A 82 13.51 11.58 4.43
C LYS A 82 12.58 11.96 5.58
N CYS A 83 12.30 11.02 6.49
CA CYS A 83 11.34 11.18 7.59
C CYS A 83 11.95 10.70 8.92
N PRO A 84 12.97 11.42 9.48
CA PRO A 84 13.71 10.94 10.65
C PRO A 84 12.86 10.83 11.93
N GLY A 85 11.67 11.45 11.96
CA GLY A 85 10.71 11.36 13.08
C GLY A 85 9.74 10.20 12.98
N MET A 86 9.86 9.32 11.96
CA MET A 86 8.97 8.18 11.74
C MET A 86 9.71 6.85 11.86
N SER A 87 8.98 5.77 12.03
CA SER A 87 9.53 4.42 12.21
C SER A 87 9.45 3.61 10.91
N PHE A 88 10.58 3.06 10.46
CA PHE A 88 10.63 2.25 9.23
C PHE A 88 11.33 0.91 9.46
N HIS A 89 10.70 -0.18 8.98
CA HIS A 89 11.20 -1.54 9.16
C HIS A 89 11.28 -2.28 7.81
N ILE A 90 12.30 -3.11 7.68
CA ILE A 90 12.39 -4.06 6.57
C ILE A 90 11.51 -5.25 6.94
N ALA A 91 10.39 -5.41 6.25
CA ALA A 91 9.44 -6.49 6.54
C ALA A 91 8.58 -6.81 5.32
N ARG A 92 8.02 -8.03 5.32
CA ARG A 92 7.01 -8.45 4.34
C ARG A 92 5.63 -7.99 4.78
N CYS A 93 4.76 -7.76 3.83
CA CYS A 93 3.36 -7.37 4.07
C CYS A 93 2.52 -8.47 4.77
N ASP A 94 2.95 -9.73 4.69
CA ASP A 94 2.30 -10.89 5.30
C ASP A 94 2.98 -11.38 6.61
N ASN A 95 3.90 -10.58 7.16
CA ASN A 95 4.57 -10.80 8.44
C ASN A 95 5.07 -9.46 9.00
N MET A 96 4.18 -8.67 9.60
CA MET A 96 4.45 -7.31 10.05
C MET A 96 4.97 -7.30 11.49
N PRO A 97 6.06 -6.56 11.79
CA PRO A 97 6.69 -6.54 13.13
C PRO A 97 5.99 -5.57 14.09
N PHE A 98 4.66 -5.65 14.19
CA PHE A 98 3.84 -4.76 15.02
C PHE A 98 2.88 -5.55 15.89
N GLU A 99 2.48 -4.95 17.00
CA GLU A 99 1.47 -5.50 17.90
C GLU A 99 0.06 -5.46 17.29
N ASP A 100 -0.84 -6.25 17.85
CA ASP A 100 -2.25 -6.26 17.46
C ASP A 100 -2.90 -4.91 17.76
N SER A 101 -3.78 -4.46 16.88
CA SER A 101 -4.56 -3.22 17.04
C SER A 101 -3.70 -1.97 17.31
N ALA A 102 -2.54 -1.88 16.65
CA ALA A 102 -1.60 -0.77 16.83
C ALA A 102 -1.98 0.48 15.99
N PHE A 103 -2.70 0.31 14.88
CA PHE A 103 -2.89 1.37 13.89
C PHE A 103 -4.33 1.83 13.75
N ASP A 104 -4.52 3.15 13.61
CA ASP A 104 -5.81 3.75 13.27
C ASP A 104 -6.08 3.63 11.76
N VAL A 105 -5.00 3.78 10.97
CA VAL A 105 -5.06 3.76 9.50
C VAL A 105 -3.91 2.90 8.96
N VAL A 106 -4.25 2.03 8.02
CA VAL A 106 -3.27 1.33 7.18
C VAL A 106 -3.46 1.78 5.73
N VAL A 107 -2.37 2.09 5.04
CA VAL A 107 -2.38 2.41 3.61
C VAL A 107 -1.49 1.45 2.84
N SER A 108 -1.85 1.17 1.59
CA SER A 108 -0.98 0.51 0.61
C SER A 108 -1.13 1.25 -0.71
N CYS A 109 -0.07 1.89 -1.17
CA CYS A 109 -0.09 2.74 -2.35
C CYS A 109 0.88 2.21 -3.42
N MET A 110 0.35 1.84 -4.59
CA MET A 110 1.14 1.30 -5.70
C MET A 110 1.98 0.06 -5.32
N ALA A 111 1.48 -0.73 -4.35
CA ALA A 111 2.19 -1.88 -3.82
C ALA A 111 1.35 -3.15 -3.77
N PHE A 112 0.03 -3.06 -3.51
CA PHE A 112 -0.84 -4.22 -3.33
C PHE A 112 -0.85 -5.16 -4.54
N HIS A 113 -0.82 -4.63 -5.76
CA HIS A 113 -0.76 -5.45 -6.98
C HIS A 113 0.53 -6.28 -7.09
N HIS A 114 1.60 -5.94 -6.35
CA HIS A 114 2.85 -6.69 -6.29
C HIS A 114 2.91 -7.75 -5.18
N TYR A 115 1.94 -7.79 -4.25
CA TYR A 115 1.99 -8.77 -3.16
C TYR A 115 1.72 -10.18 -3.69
N ASP A 116 2.58 -11.13 -3.34
CA ASP A 116 2.44 -12.55 -3.69
C ASP A 116 1.41 -13.26 -2.80
N ASN A 117 1.35 -12.90 -1.50
CA ASN A 117 0.45 -13.47 -0.51
C ASN A 117 -0.60 -12.46 -0.02
N LYS A 118 -1.60 -12.15 -0.85
CA LYS A 118 -2.64 -11.17 -0.52
C LYS A 118 -3.53 -11.59 0.66
N LYS A 119 -3.76 -12.90 0.83
CA LYS A 119 -4.49 -13.41 2.01
C LYS A 119 -3.68 -13.26 3.29
N GLY A 120 -2.36 -13.47 3.24
CA GLY A 120 -1.47 -13.20 4.37
C GLY A 120 -1.45 -11.71 4.73
N PHE A 121 -1.37 -10.83 3.71
CA PHE A 121 -1.51 -9.39 3.91
C PHE A 121 -2.85 -9.03 4.58
N ALA A 122 -3.97 -9.57 4.11
CA ALA A 122 -5.28 -9.30 4.69
C ALA A 122 -5.36 -9.74 6.18
N LYS A 123 -4.78 -10.89 6.53
CA LYS A 123 -4.69 -11.35 7.91
C LYS A 123 -3.86 -10.41 8.79
N GLU A 124 -2.70 -9.99 8.30
CA GLU A 124 -1.83 -9.07 9.05
C GLU A 124 -2.49 -7.69 9.22
N VAL A 125 -3.12 -7.14 8.18
CA VAL A 125 -3.88 -5.89 8.29
C VAL A 125 -5.01 -6.04 9.31
N ALA A 126 -5.76 -7.16 9.27
CA ALA A 126 -6.81 -7.42 10.25
C ALA A 126 -6.27 -7.50 11.68
N ARG A 127 -5.05 -8.00 11.87
CA ARG A 127 -4.40 -8.09 13.16
C ARG A 127 -3.94 -6.72 13.67
N VAL A 128 -3.20 -5.98 12.85
CA VAL A 128 -2.53 -4.73 13.29
C VAL A 128 -3.45 -3.51 13.32
N LEU A 129 -4.56 -3.54 12.57
CA LEU A 129 -5.52 -2.43 12.52
C LEU A 129 -6.47 -2.49 13.73
N LYS A 130 -6.71 -1.36 14.37
CA LYS A 130 -7.67 -1.23 15.47
C LYS A 130 -9.09 -1.58 15.00
N PRO A 131 -9.99 -2.05 15.90
CA PRO A 131 -11.42 -2.11 15.61
C PRO A 131 -11.94 -0.75 15.11
N GLY A 132 -12.72 -0.74 14.03
CA GLY A 132 -13.18 0.50 13.39
C GLY A 132 -12.14 1.23 12.55
N GLY A 133 -10.88 0.80 12.60
CA GLY A 133 -9.79 1.37 11.78
C GLY A 133 -9.98 1.13 10.28
N ILE A 134 -9.25 1.88 9.46
CA ILE A 134 -9.48 1.92 8.01
C ILE A 134 -8.23 1.53 7.25
N LEU A 135 -8.41 0.63 6.28
CA LEU A 135 -7.44 0.30 5.25
C LEU A 135 -7.77 1.07 3.95
N TYR A 136 -6.77 1.73 3.39
CA TYR A 136 -6.84 2.34 2.06
C TYR A 136 -5.89 1.61 1.10
N ILE A 137 -6.41 1.12 -0.01
CA ILE A 137 -5.61 0.52 -1.08
C ILE A 137 -5.72 1.42 -2.31
N ALA A 138 -4.59 2.01 -2.70
CA ALA A 138 -4.47 2.86 -3.89
C ALA A 138 -3.65 2.16 -4.97
N ASP A 139 -4.32 1.69 -6.03
CA ASP A 139 -3.69 0.91 -7.09
C ASP A 139 -4.22 1.31 -8.49
N PRO A 140 -3.51 0.92 -9.57
CA PRO A 140 -3.98 1.16 -10.93
C PRO A 140 -5.31 0.48 -11.23
N ARG A 141 -6.18 1.20 -11.93
CA ARG A 141 -7.45 0.73 -12.47
C ARG A 141 -7.39 0.68 -13.98
N PHE A 142 -7.74 -0.46 -14.54
CA PHE A 142 -7.82 -0.64 -15.98
C PHE A 142 -9.20 -1.16 -16.40
N PRO A 143 -9.73 -0.75 -17.59
CA PRO A 143 -10.90 -1.37 -18.20
C PRO A 143 -10.72 -2.89 -18.34
N TRP A 144 -11.80 -3.64 -18.23
CA TRP A 144 -11.77 -5.11 -18.19
C TRP A 144 -10.88 -5.78 -19.25
N PRO A 145 -10.94 -5.43 -20.54
CA PRO A 145 -10.12 -6.12 -21.54
C PRO A 145 -8.61 -5.86 -21.37
N ILE A 146 -8.25 -4.62 -21.02
CA ILE A 146 -6.86 -4.24 -20.79
C ILE A 146 -6.33 -4.94 -19.53
N ARG A 147 -7.09 -4.91 -18.43
CA ARG A 147 -6.74 -5.57 -17.18
C ARG A 147 -6.53 -7.07 -17.35
N LYS A 148 -7.44 -7.74 -18.06
CA LYS A 148 -7.34 -9.18 -18.36
C LYS A 148 -6.07 -9.50 -19.16
N ALA A 149 -5.78 -8.71 -20.19
CA ALA A 149 -4.58 -8.88 -21.00
C ALA A 149 -3.30 -8.67 -20.17
N MET A 150 -3.24 -7.59 -19.37
CA MET A 150 -2.09 -7.30 -18.52
C MET A 150 -1.86 -8.39 -17.47
N ASN A 151 -2.89 -8.81 -16.75
CA ASN A 151 -2.78 -9.90 -15.78
C ASN A 151 -2.36 -11.22 -16.47
N GLY A 152 -2.84 -11.48 -17.67
CA GLY A 152 -2.42 -12.64 -18.47
C GLY A 152 -0.94 -12.58 -18.85
N ILE A 153 -0.44 -11.42 -19.30
CA ILE A 153 0.96 -11.22 -19.64
C ILE A 153 1.84 -11.37 -18.40
N LEU A 154 1.50 -10.76 -17.26
CA LEU A 154 2.27 -10.87 -16.03
C LEU A 154 2.41 -12.33 -15.59
N ARG A 155 1.33 -13.12 -15.66
CA ARG A 155 1.37 -14.56 -15.37
C ARG A 155 2.26 -15.31 -16.35
N LEU A 156 2.18 -15.01 -17.65
CA LEU A 156 2.99 -15.67 -18.69
C LEU A 156 4.47 -15.42 -18.50
N VAL A 157 4.87 -14.16 -18.20
CA VAL A 157 6.27 -13.79 -17.99
C VAL A 157 6.77 -14.07 -16.56
N ARG A 158 5.91 -14.64 -15.70
CA ARG A 158 6.21 -14.98 -14.30
C ARG A 158 6.69 -13.79 -13.47
N VAL A 159 6.14 -12.61 -13.72
CA VAL A 159 6.34 -11.41 -12.89
C VAL A 159 5.21 -11.35 -11.87
N VAL A 160 5.55 -11.12 -10.61
CA VAL A 160 4.54 -10.89 -9.56
C VAL A 160 3.82 -9.60 -9.85
N GLY A 161 2.51 -9.69 -10.00
CA GLY A 161 1.65 -8.53 -10.22
C GLY A 161 0.26 -8.97 -10.69
N GLU A 162 -0.76 -8.41 -10.06
CA GLU A 162 -2.14 -8.62 -10.48
C GLU A 162 -2.98 -7.42 -10.11
N PHE A 163 -3.70 -6.87 -11.10
CA PHE A 163 -4.58 -5.71 -10.92
C PHE A 163 -6.00 -6.17 -10.63
N TYR A 164 -6.62 -5.54 -9.63
CA TYR A 164 -7.92 -5.90 -9.09
C TYR A 164 -8.94 -4.79 -9.30
N THR A 165 -10.21 -5.17 -9.44
CA THR A 165 -11.34 -4.24 -9.26
C THR A 165 -11.58 -3.98 -7.78
N PRO A 166 -12.35 -2.93 -7.42
CA PRO A 166 -12.76 -2.71 -6.04
C PRO A 166 -13.46 -3.92 -5.41
N GLN A 167 -14.35 -4.59 -6.17
CA GLN A 167 -15.09 -5.77 -5.71
C GLN A 167 -14.18 -6.97 -5.46
N GLU A 168 -13.21 -7.20 -6.36
CA GLU A 168 -12.21 -8.26 -6.18
C GLU A 168 -11.29 -7.95 -4.98
N THR A 169 -10.94 -6.66 -4.77
CA THR A 169 -10.19 -6.23 -3.60
C THR A 169 -10.98 -6.49 -2.32
N GLU A 170 -12.24 -6.04 -2.24
CA GLU A 170 -13.12 -6.26 -1.10
C GLU A 170 -13.25 -7.76 -0.75
N ALA A 171 -13.44 -8.62 -1.77
CA ALA A 171 -13.57 -10.06 -1.58
C ALA A 171 -12.34 -10.71 -0.90
N ILE A 172 -11.14 -10.15 -1.06
CA ILE A 172 -9.92 -10.64 -0.38
C ILE A 172 -9.98 -10.40 1.13
N PHE A 173 -10.67 -9.34 1.56
CA PHE A 173 -10.72 -8.89 2.95
C PHE A 173 -12.04 -9.26 3.66
N SER A 174 -13.07 -9.70 2.94
CA SER A 174 -14.40 -9.97 3.50
C SER A 174 -14.37 -11.00 4.64
N ASP A 175 -13.61 -12.09 4.45
CA ASP A 175 -13.46 -13.15 5.46
C ASP A 175 -12.68 -12.70 6.71
N MET A 176 -12.06 -11.50 6.67
CA MET A 176 -11.29 -10.90 7.77
C MET A 176 -12.08 -9.80 8.50
N GLY A 177 -13.37 -9.70 8.27
CA GLY A 177 -14.25 -8.73 8.93
C GLY A 177 -14.14 -7.31 8.40
N PHE A 178 -13.76 -7.13 7.12
CA PHE A 178 -13.79 -5.82 6.47
C PHE A 178 -15.02 -5.63 5.60
N ILE A 179 -15.50 -4.39 5.54
CA ILE A 179 -16.51 -3.94 4.58
C ILE A 179 -15.95 -2.79 3.74
N CYS A 180 -16.35 -2.73 2.48
CA CYS A 180 -16.04 -1.59 1.62
C CYS A 180 -16.96 -0.42 1.98
N VAL A 181 -16.37 0.68 2.44
CA VAL A 181 -17.09 1.90 2.84
C VAL A 181 -16.92 3.04 1.83
N GLY A 182 -16.14 2.84 0.78
CA GLY A 182 -15.99 3.81 -0.30
C GLY A 182 -15.00 3.39 -1.37
N VAL A 183 -15.23 3.92 -2.56
CA VAL A 183 -14.33 3.78 -3.71
C VAL A 183 -14.21 5.13 -4.39
N SER A 184 -12.98 5.61 -4.57
CA SER A 184 -12.69 6.85 -5.31
C SER A 184 -11.83 6.53 -6.52
N VAL A 185 -12.12 7.22 -7.63
CA VAL A 185 -11.43 7.02 -8.91
C VAL A 185 -10.99 8.35 -9.49
N ASP A 186 -9.76 8.42 -9.96
CA ASP A 186 -9.20 9.55 -10.70
C ASP A 186 -8.39 9.02 -11.89
N ALA A 187 -8.97 9.08 -13.08
CA ALA A 187 -8.44 8.50 -14.31
C ALA A 187 -8.10 7.00 -14.16
N TYR A 188 -6.81 6.66 -14.14
CA TYR A 188 -6.33 5.28 -13.98
C TYR A 188 -6.00 4.90 -12.53
N ALA A 189 -6.18 5.81 -11.59
CA ALA A 189 -5.99 5.55 -10.16
C ALA A 189 -7.33 5.21 -9.49
N GLN A 190 -7.33 4.24 -8.60
CA GLN A 190 -8.45 3.96 -7.69
C GLN A 190 -7.95 3.90 -6.25
N VAL A 191 -8.80 4.29 -5.30
CA VAL A 191 -8.65 4.04 -3.87
C VAL A 191 -9.85 3.24 -3.40
N VAL A 192 -9.61 2.09 -2.81
CA VAL A 192 -10.61 1.27 -2.14
C VAL A 192 -10.45 1.48 -0.65
N LYS A 193 -11.52 1.91 0.02
CA LYS A 193 -11.60 2.17 1.44
C LYS A 193 -12.34 1.05 2.14
N LEU A 194 -11.63 0.29 2.98
CA LEU A 194 -12.12 -0.86 3.71
C LEU A 194 -12.09 -0.56 5.21
N GLN A 195 -13.22 -0.72 5.90
CA GLN A 195 -13.31 -0.54 7.36
C GLN A 195 -13.34 -1.89 8.05
N LYS A 196 -12.46 -2.07 9.06
CA LYS A 196 -12.50 -3.22 9.95
C LYS A 196 -13.71 -3.12 10.86
N GLN A 197 -14.54 -4.15 10.86
CA GLN A 197 -15.68 -4.24 11.78
C GLN A 197 -15.21 -4.40 13.22
N THR A 198 -16.04 -3.97 14.17
CA THR A 198 -15.77 -4.10 15.62
C THR A 198 -15.98 -5.53 16.10
#